data_a9dfe03ab66665404fd70a104f7ef51d
#
_entry.id   a9dfe03ab66665404fd70a104f7ef51d
#
_cell.length_a   1.000
_cell.length_b   1.000
_cell.length_c   1.000
_cell.angle_alpha   90.00
_cell.angle_beta   90.00
_cell.angle_gamma   90.00
#
_symmetry.space_group_name_H-M   'P 1'
#
loop_
_entity.id
_entity.type
_entity.pdbx_description
1 polymer ?
#
loop_
_entity_poly.entity_id
_entity_poly.type
_entity_poly.pdbx_seq_one_letter_code
_entity_poly.pdbx_strand_id
1 'polypeptide(L)'
;MSKTFYVVTGGCGFVGSYVIQELLKLEDIEILNIDKMGPGSSRSNISKDERVTNFFIDINDPVVTILFKAYKPAYVIHLAAESHVDRSIVNPIGFIESNINGTANILECIRLYSPKTRMVHVSTDEVYGHLKLNDPPFTELTHLDPRSPYSASKASSDLLALSYRSTYSLDVTVTRCCNNYGPRQDNEKLIPTVIRSIVAGKHIPMYGNGKNIREWIYAEDHAKAIIYVLHHLSQQRIYNLYGTEEIDNLKIMQIIIDEIESKYPEYKREDGLYIKSVEDRLGHDFRYAMATVHDEVQPLHNQCNFKDGISKTVEYYVKKYAVNK
;
A
#
# COMPACT_ATOMS: atom_id res chain seq x y z
N MET A 1 -24.95 21.27 -8.85
CA MET A 1 -23.58 21.67 -8.45
C MET A 1 -22.58 21.02 -9.38
N SER A 2 -21.41 21.61 -9.67
CA SER A 2 -20.40 20.98 -10.50
C SER A 2 -19.74 19.85 -9.70
N LYS A 3 -19.69 18.64 -10.24
CA LYS A 3 -19.02 17.49 -9.60
C LYS A 3 -17.53 17.72 -9.48
N THR A 4 -16.95 17.26 -8.38
CA THR A 4 -15.50 17.29 -8.14
C THR A 4 -14.87 16.02 -8.70
N PHE A 5 -13.89 16.15 -9.60
CA PHE A 5 -13.20 15.02 -10.20
C PHE A 5 -11.97 14.60 -9.40
N TYR A 6 -11.91 13.31 -9.10
CA TYR A 6 -10.76 12.63 -8.50
C TYR A 6 -10.13 11.68 -9.52
N VAL A 7 -8.82 11.62 -9.57
CA VAL A 7 -8.09 10.52 -10.22
C VAL A 7 -7.50 9.64 -9.14
N VAL A 8 -7.80 8.34 -9.18
CA VAL A 8 -7.15 7.31 -8.38
C VAL A 8 -6.38 6.41 -9.32
N THR A 9 -5.08 6.31 -9.18
CA THR A 9 -4.29 5.34 -9.92
C THR A 9 -4.02 4.11 -9.06
N GLY A 10 -4.15 2.90 -9.62
CA GLY A 10 -4.01 1.66 -8.85
C GLY A 10 -5.23 1.33 -7.99
N GLY A 11 -6.42 1.84 -8.35
CA GLY A 11 -7.64 1.66 -7.54
C GLY A 11 -8.22 0.24 -7.54
N CYS A 12 -7.78 -0.66 -8.44
CA CYS A 12 -8.11 -2.08 -8.39
C CYS A 12 -7.12 -2.89 -7.53
N GLY A 13 -6.09 -2.25 -7.00
CA GLY A 13 -5.16 -2.81 -6.02
C GLY A 13 -5.75 -2.90 -4.62
N PHE A 14 -4.93 -3.39 -3.68
CA PHE A 14 -5.32 -3.57 -2.28
C PHE A 14 -5.73 -2.25 -1.61
N VAL A 15 -4.78 -1.36 -1.36
CA VAL A 15 -5.05 -0.06 -0.69
C VAL A 15 -5.95 0.84 -1.55
N GLY A 16 -5.73 0.87 -2.87
CA GLY A 16 -6.51 1.70 -3.79
C GLY A 16 -8.00 1.39 -3.76
N SER A 17 -8.39 0.13 -3.56
CA SER A 17 -9.81 -0.26 -3.44
C SER A 17 -10.47 0.29 -2.17
N TYR A 18 -9.73 0.44 -1.06
CA TYR A 18 -10.21 1.11 0.15
C TYR A 18 -10.28 2.63 -0.03
N VAL A 19 -9.30 3.21 -0.72
CA VAL A 19 -9.31 4.65 -1.06
C VAL A 19 -10.56 5.00 -1.87
N ILE A 20 -10.90 4.22 -2.90
CA ILE A 20 -12.14 4.43 -3.66
C ILE A 20 -13.37 4.32 -2.75
N GLN A 21 -13.42 3.31 -1.86
CA GLN A 21 -14.55 3.16 -0.94
C GLN A 21 -14.69 4.34 0.03
N GLU A 22 -13.58 4.87 0.54
CA GLU A 22 -13.62 6.04 1.43
C GLU A 22 -14.05 7.30 0.67
N LEU A 23 -13.56 7.51 -0.55
CA LEU A 23 -13.98 8.63 -1.40
C LEU A 23 -15.48 8.59 -1.69
N LEU A 24 -16.05 7.41 -1.91
CA LEU A 24 -17.48 7.23 -2.20
C LEU A 24 -18.41 7.60 -1.03
N LYS A 25 -17.87 7.88 0.15
CA LYS A 25 -18.63 8.45 1.28
C LYS A 25 -18.87 9.97 1.12
N LEU A 26 -18.14 10.61 0.20
CA LEU A 26 -18.32 12.01 -0.15
C LEU A 26 -19.46 12.17 -1.16
N GLU A 27 -20.12 13.32 -1.13
CA GLU A 27 -21.16 13.71 -2.07
C GLU A 27 -20.58 14.51 -3.25
N ASP A 28 -21.29 14.59 -4.36
CA ASP A 28 -20.95 15.40 -5.55
C ASP A 28 -19.54 15.15 -6.12
N ILE A 29 -19.10 13.88 -6.15
CA ILE A 29 -17.82 13.47 -6.70
C ILE A 29 -17.96 12.55 -7.91
N GLU A 30 -16.92 12.55 -8.75
CA GLU A 30 -16.66 11.57 -9.80
C GLU A 30 -15.21 11.06 -9.67
N ILE A 31 -15.02 9.75 -9.80
CA ILE A 31 -13.72 9.10 -9.66
C ILE A 31 -13.31 8.48 -11.01
N LEU A 32 -12.16 8.90 -11.52
CA LEU A 32 -11.50 8.27 -12.66
C LEU A 32 -10.45 7.31 -12.10
N ASN A 33 -10.75 6.01 -12.12
CA ASN A 33 -9.82 4.98 -11.67
C ASN A 33 -8.96 4.50 -12.85
N ILE A 34 -7.65 4.65 -12.75
CA ILE A 34 -6.68 4.21 -13.76
C ILE A 34 -5.89 3.05 -13.21
N ASP A 35 -6.04 1.85 -13.77
CA ASP A 35 -5.38 0.64 -13.31
C ASP A 35 -5.10 -0.30 -14.48
N LYS A 36 -3.86 -0.72 -14.69
CA LYS A 36 -3.51 -1.65 -15.78
C LYS A 36 -3.92 -3.10 -15.53
N MET A 37 -4.53 -3.40 -14.38
CA MET A 37 -4.87 -4.76 -13.94
C MET A 37 -3.66 -5.70 -13.87
N GLY A 38 -2.53 -5.15 -13.46
CA GLY A 38 -1.29 -5.89 -13.25
C GLY A 38 -1.29 -6.75 -11.97
N PRO A 39 -0.13 -7.33 -11.63
CA PRO A 39 0.04 -8.05 -10.37
C PRO A 39 -0.35 -7.19 -9.17
N GLY A 40 -1.10 -7.78 -8.22
CA GLY A 40 -1.64 -7.05 -7.05
C GLY A 40 -3.01 -6.39 -7.28
N SER A 41 -3.46 -6.23 -8.52
CA SER A 41 -4.84 -5.82 -8.83
C SER A 41 -5.78 -7.02 -8.89
N SER A 42 -7.06 -6.79 -8.56
CA SER A 42 -8.09 -7.84 -8.59
C SER A 42 -9.39 -7.34 -9.21
N ARG A 43 -10.00 -8.18 -10.06
CA ARG A 43 -11.34 -7.89 -10.60
C ARG A 43 -12.40 -7.76 -9.51
N SER A 44 -12.22 -8.43 -8.37
CA SER A 44 -13.13 -8.30 -7.22
C SER A 44 -13.05 -6.93 -6.53
N ASN A 45 -12.01 -6.15 -6.80
CA ASN A 45 -11.81 -4.81 -6.26
C ASN A 45 -12.36 -3.71 -7.17
N ILE A 46 -12.82 -4.05 -8.38
CA ILE A 46 -13.40 -3.07 -9.31
C ILE A 46 -14.70 -2.54 -8.68
N SER A 47 -14.76 -1.24 -8.48
CA SER A 47 -15.98 -0.58 -8.01
C SER A 47 -17.07 -0.64 -9.08
N LYS A 48 -18.30 -0.91 -8.64
CA LYS A 48 -19.51 -0.91 -9.48
C LYS A 48 -20.39 0.34 -9.27
N ASP A 49 -19.94 1.27 -8.42
CA ASP A 49 -20.64 2.54 -8.20
C ASP A 49 -20.58 3.38 -9.49
N GLU A 50 -21.69 3.96 -9.88
CA GLU A 50 -21.82 4.76 -11.13
C GLU A 50 -20.95 6.01 -11.16
N ARG A 51 -20.52 6.48 -9.98
CA ARG A 51 -19.59 7.60 -9.82
C ARG A 51 -18.13 7.21 -10.13
N VAL A 52 -17.84 5.92 -10.38
CA VAL A 52 -16.49 5.43 -10.68
C VAL A 52 -16.39 4.98 -12.13
N THR A 53 -15.59 5.70 -12.92
CA THR A 53 -15.25 5.28 -14.27
C THR A 53 -13.88 4.58 -14.25
N ASN A 54 -13.86 3.29 -14.64
CA ASN A 54 -12.63 2.49 -14.63
C ASN A 54 -11.97 2.51 -16.02
N PHE A 55 -10.70 2.92 -16.05
CA PHE A 55 -9.82 2.88 -17.23
C PHE A 55 -8.76 1.80 -17.02
N PHE A 56 -8.87 0.70 -17.76
CA PHE A 56 -7.92 -0.43 -17.66
C PHE A 56 -6.72 -0.21 -18.58
N ILE A 57 -5.90 0.77 -18.23
CA ILE A 57 -4.72 1.21 -19.00
C ILE A 57 -3.52 1.40 -18.06
N ASP A 58 -2.31 1.36 -18.62
CA ASP A 58 -1.09 1.74 -17.91
C ASP A 58 -1.06 3.25 -17.66
N ILE A 59 -0.51 3.68 -16.53
CA ILE A 59 -0.34 5.12 -16.24
C ILE A 59 0.62 5.83 -17.22
N ASN A 60 1.40 5.09 -18.01
CA ASN A 60 2.23 5.59 -19.09
C ASN A 60 1.47 5.71 -20.43
N ASP A 61 0.21 5.25 -20.52
CA ASP A 61 -0.58 5.32 -21.74
C ASP A 61 -0.90 6.78 -22.10
N PRO A 62 -0.76 7.18 -23.40
CA PRO A 62 -1.11 8.53 -23.86
C PRO A 62 -2.56 8.96 -23.54
N VAL A 63 -3.49 8.00 -23.38
CA VAL A 63 -4.88 8.27 -22.98
C VAL A 63 -4.95 8.98 -21.63
N VAL A 64 -4.01 8.76 -20.71
CA VAL A 64 -3.93 9.48 -19.43
C VAL A 64 -3.86 10.99 -19.64
N THR A 65 -3.06 11.45 -20.61
CA THR A 65 -3.00 12.86 -20.99
C THR A 65 -4.36 13.40 -21.46
N ILE A 66 -5.12 12.60 -22.23
CA ILE A 66 -6.45 12.98 -22.71
C ILE A 66 -7.42 13.13 -21.54
N LEU A 67 -7.36 12.22 -20.55
CA LEU A 67 -8.19 12.29 -19.34
C LEU A 67 -7.91 13.57 -18.55
N PHE A 68 -6.64 13.91 -18.30
CA PHE A 68 -6.30 15.14 -17.57
C PHE A 68 -6.72 16.41 -18.29
N LYS A 69 -6.61 16.45 -19.64
CA LYS A 69 -7.12 17.57 -20.44
C LYS A 69 -8.63 17.73 -20.34
N ALA A 70 -9.37 16.62 -20.42
CA ALA A 70 -10.83 16.63 -20.47
C ALA A 70 -11.45 16.92 -19.10
N TYR A 71 -10.97 16.26 -18.05
CA TYR A 71 -11.62 16.29 -16.74
C TYR A 71 -11.01 17.30 -15.76
N LYS A 72 -9.74 17.70 -15.97
CA LYS A 72 -9.01 18.64 -15.08
C LYS A 72 -9.25 18.31 -13.60
N PRO A 73 -8.83 17.13 -13.13
CA PRO A 73 -9.17 16.65 -11.81
C PRO A 73 -8.72 17.64 -10.71
N ALA A 74 -9.56 17.83 -9.70
CA ALA A 74 -9.19 18.63 -8.54
C ALA A 74 -8.18 17.89 -7.65
N TYR A 75 -8.26 16.55 -7.63
CA TYR A 75 -7.47 15.70 -6.74
C TYR A 75 -6.92 14.48 -7.47
N VAL A 76 -5.69 14.10 -7.12
CA VAL A 76 -5.03 12.87 -7.57
C VAL A 76 -4.51 12.09 -6.37
N ILE A 77 -4.86 10.81 -6.27
CA ILE A 77 -4.27 9.86 -5.32
C ILE A 77 -3.51 8.84 -6.15
N HIS A 78 -2.18 8.90 -6.07
CA HIS A 78 -1.30 8.09 -6.89
C HIS A 78 -0.77 6.89 -6.11
N LEU A 79 -1.42 5.71 -6.33
CA LEU A 79 -1.03 4.43 -5.71
C LEU A 79 -0.51 3.42 -6.73
N ALA A 80 -0.67 3.65 -8.04
CA ALA A 80 -0.20 2.72 -9.07
C ALA A 80 1.31 2.53 -8.97
N ALA A 81 1.73 1.31 -8.68
CA ALA A 81 3.13 0.92 -8.56
C ALA A 81 3.26 -0.60 -8.69
N GLU A 82 4.39 -1.07 -9.21
CA GLU A 82 4.86 -2.42 -8.95
C GLU A 82 5.38 -2.46 -7.50
N SER A 83 4.92 -3.43 -6.66
CA SER A 83 5.13 -3.38 -5.21
C SER A 83 5.67 -4.67 -4.59
N HIS A 84 6.07 -5.65 -5.40
CA HIS A 84 6.56 -6.93 -4.89
C HIS A 84 8.08 -6.99 -4.93
N VAL A 85 8.74 -6.95 -3.76
CA VAL A 85 10.20 -6.89 -3.64
C VAL A 85 10.90 -8.02 -4.39
N ASP A 86 10.47 -9.29 -4.19
CA ASP A 86 11.11 -10.45 -4.85
C ASP A 86 11.03 -10.35 -6.38
N ARG A 87 9.93 -9.84 -6.93
CA ARG A 87 9.79 -9.57 -8.37
C ARG A 87 10.74 -8.47 -8.84
N SER A 88 11.02 -7.46 -7.99
CA SER A 88 11.97 -6.39 -8.34
C SER A 88 13.42 -6.90 -8.46
N ILE A 89 13.76 -7.92 -7.70
CA ILE A 89 15.09 -8.56 -7.77
C ILE A 89 15.24 -9.31 -9.10
N VAL A 90 14.18 -9.93 -9.58
CA VAL A 90 14.19 -10.70 -10.85
C VAL A 90 14.05 -9.79 -12.06
N ASN A 91 13.19 -8.78 -12.02
CA ASN A 91 12.92 -7.85 -13.11
C ASN A 91 12.86 -6.39 -12.63
N PRO A 92 13.99 -5.73 -12.42
CA PRO A 92 14.03 -4.34 -11.93
C PRO A 92 13.47 -3.32 -12.93
N ILE A 93 13.56 -3.58 -14.24
CA ILE A 93 13.18 -2.62 -15.29
C ILE A 93 11.70 -2.29 -15.24
N GLY A 94 10.83 -3.29 -15.04
CA GLY A 94 9.39 -3.04 -14.91
C GLY A 94 9.03 -2.13 -13.73
N PHE A 95 9.85 -2.12 -12.66
CA PHE A 95 9.70 -1.20 -11.53
C PHE A 95 10.11 0.23 -11.88
N ILE A 96 11.16 0.41 -12.68
CA ILE A 96 11.55 1.73 -13.20
C ILE A 96 10.45 2.30 -14.09
N GLU A 97 9.97 1.51 -15.03
CA GLU A 97 8.89 1.92 -15.95
C GLU A 97 7.60 2.30 -15.22
N SER A 98 7.16 1.46 -14.29
CA SER A 98 5.90 1.71 -13.57
C SER A 98 6.06 2.81 -12.52
N ASN A 99 7.08 2.71 -11.65
CA ASN A 99 7.14 3.56 -10.46
C ASN A 99 7.80 4.91 -10.72
N ILE A 100 8.76 4.99 -11.63
CA ILE A 100 9.48 6.25 -11.95
C ILE A 100 8.83 6.93 -13.15
N ASN A 101 8.81 6.27 -14.32
CA ASN A 101 8.29 6.88 -15.54
C ASN A 101 6.78 7.14 -15.42
N GLY A 102 6.03 6.19 -14.84
CA GLY A 102 4.59 6.37 -14.59
C GLY A 102 4.29 7.55 -13.66
N THR A 103 5.06 7.70 -12.58
CA THR A 103 4.92 8.88 -11.68
C THR A 103 5.27 10.17 -12.42
N ALA A 104 6.34 10.18 -13.22
CA ALA A 104 6.71 11.34 -14.04
C ALA A 104 5.58 11.72 -15.01
N ASN A 105 4.96 10.75 -15.68
CA ASN A 105 3.84 10.99 -16.58
C ASN A 105 2.63 11.63 -15.88
N ILE A 106 2.25 11.14 -14.70
CA ILE A 106 1.16 11.74 -13.90
C ILE A 106 1.49 13.18 -13.52
N LEU A 107 2.72 13.43 -13.04
CA LEU A 107 3.19 14.77 -12.66
C LEU A 107 3.18 15.73 -13.88
N GLU A 108 3.61 15.29 -15.05
CA GLU A 108 3.55 16.08 -16.29
C GLU A 108 2.11 16.36 -16.73
N CYS A 109 1.20 15.38 -16.61
CA CYS A 109 -0.21 15.60 -16.88
C CYS A 109 -0.80 16.68 -15.95
N ILE A 110 -0.47 16.67 -14.66
CA ILE A 110 -0.88 17.72 -13.72
C ILE A 110 -0.29 19.05 -14.14
N ARG A 111 1.03 19.13 -14.33
CA ARG A 111 1.74 20.36 -14.65
C ARG A 111 1.18 21.05 -15.91
N LEU A 112 0.92 20.28 -16.95
CA LEU A 112 0.54 20.83 -18.25
C LEU A 112 -0.97 21.11 -18.37
N TYR A 113 -1.84 20.33 -17.73
CA TYR A 113 -3.26 20.36 -18.02
C TYR A 113 -4.17 20.68 -16.84
N SER A 114 -3.68 20.48 -15.62
CA SER A 114 -4.43 20.75 -14.38
C SER A 114 -3.55 21.24 -13.23
N PRO A 115 -2.81 22.34 -13.38
CA PRO A 115 -1.78 22.78 -12.43
C PRO A 115 -2.32 23.17 -11.05
N LYS A 116 -3.63 23.23 -10.88
CA LYS A 116 -4.31 23.43 -9.59
C LYS A 116 -4.68 22.13 -8.89
N THR A 117 -4.42 20.98 -9.51
CA THR A 117 -4.66 19.67 -8.91
C THR A 117 -3.79 19.48 -7.68
N ARG A 118 -4.40 19.03 -6.61
CA ARG A 118 -3.69 18.54 -5.44
C ARG A 118 -3.45 17.05 -5.54
N MET A 119 -2.22 16.61 -5.30
CA MET A 119 -1.80 15.22 -5.42
C MET A 119 -1.24 14.69 -4.10
N VAL A 120 -1.67 13.50 -3.70
CA VAL A 120 -0.96 12.64 -2.74
C VAL A 120 -0.27 11.51 -3.50
N HIS A 121 1.05 11.45 -3.38
CA HIS A 121 1.88 10.35 -3.86
C HIS A 121 2.09 9.34 -2.73
N VAL A 122 1.58 8.14 -2.88
CA VAL A 122 1.66 7.08 -1.84
C VAL A 122 2.94 6.28 -2.02
N SER A 123 3.79 6.30 -1.00
CA SER A 123 5.10 5.64 -0.95
C SER A 123 5.19 4.62 0.20
N THR A 124 6.37 4.23 0.60
CA THR A 124 6.66 3.17 1.55
C THR A 124 7.79 3.57 2.51
N ASP A 125 7.83 2.98 3.69
CA ASP A 125 8.92 3.07 4.66
C ASP A 125 10.23 2.44 4.15
N GLU A 126 10.14 1.49 3.21
CA GLU A 126 11.31 0.83 2.63
C GLU A 126 12.29 1.79 1.95
N VAL A 127 11.86 3.01 1.64
CA VAL A 127 12.74 4.07 1.07
C VAL A 127 13.81 4.55 2.07
N TYR A 128 13.57 4.36 3.37
CA TYR A 128 14.50 4.77 4.43
C TYR A 128 15.65 3.79 4.65
N GLY A 129 15.55 2.57 4.12
CA GLY A 129 16.52 1.50 4.38
C GLY A 129 16.09 0.59 5.51
N HIS A 130 17.04 0.12 6.34
CA HIS A 130 16.74 -0.76 7.46
C HIS A 130 17.23 -0.23 8.80
N LEU A 131 16.59 -0.70 9.87
CA LEU A 131 16.99 -0.44 11.26
C LEU A 131 17.62 -1.69 11.89
N LYS A 132 18.60 -1.47 12.78
CA LYS A 132 19.00 -2.45 13.80
C LYS A 132 17.95 -2.48 14.91
N LEU A 133 18.04 -3.49 15.78
CA LEU A 133 17.03 -3.68 16.84
C LEU A 133 16.81 -2.44 17.72
N ASN A 134 17.87 -1.74 18.08
CA ASN A 134 17.83 -0.60 19.00
C ASN A 134 17.95 0.77 18.32
N ASP A 135 17.90 0.83 16.99
CA ASP A 135 17.91 2.10 16.28
C ASP A 135 16.58 2.84 16.52
N PRO A 136 16.56 4.17 16.56
CA PRO A 136 15.33 4.94 16.63
C PRO A 136 14.48 4.71 15.38
N PRO A 137 13.14 4.81 15.45
CA PRO A 137 12.28 4.74 14.28
C PRO A 137 12.61 5.81 13.24
N PHE A 138 12.31 5.52 11.97
CA PHE A 138 12.41 6.49 10.88
C PHE A 138 11.43 7.65 11.08
N THR A 139 11.88 8.86 10.81
CA THR A 139 11.03 10.05 10.72
C THR A 139 11.10 10.63 9.31
N GLU A 140 10.26 11.62 9.01
CA GLU A 140 10.29 12.34 7.74
C GLU A 140 11.64 13.05 7.46
N LEU A 141 12.47 13.22 8.50
CA LEU A 141 13.80 13.81 8.42
C LEU A 141 14.91 12.77 8.14
N THR A 142 14.59 11.48 8.21
CA THR A 142 15.55 10.42 7.95
C THR A 142 15.97 10.41 6.48
N HIS A 143 17.28 10.27 6.22
CA HIS A 143 17.82 10.13 4.87
C HIS A 143 17.32 8.84 4.19
N LEU A 144 17.18 8.90 2.86
CA LEU A 144 16.80 7.73 2.07
C LEU A 144 18.03 6.83 1.86
N ASP A 145 17.85 5.52 2.14
CA ASP A 145 18.87 4.48 1.94
C ASP A 145 18.20 3.18 1.42
N PRO A 146 17.52 3.22 0.25
CA PRO A 146 16.77 2.08 -0.27
C PRO A 146 17.68 0.92 -0.63
N ARG A 147 17.32 -0.32 -0.25
CA ARG A 147 18.17 -1.52 -0.35
C ARG A 147 17.65 -2.58 -1.33
N SER A 148 16.58 -2.29 -2.05
CA SER A 148 16.05 -3.15 -3.13
C SER A 148 15.72 -2.33 -4.38
N PRO A 149 15.65 -2.96 -5.58
CA PRO A 149 15.19 -2.23 -6.77
C PRO A 149 13.80 -1.61 -6.61
N TYR A 150 12.89 -2.28 -5.88
CA TYR A 150 11.59 -1.73 -5.53
C TYR A 150 11.72 -0.45 -4.69
N SER A 151 12.40 -0.53 -3.53
CA SER A 151 12.54 0.63 -2.65
C SER A 151 13.30 1.78 -3.31
N ALA A 152 14.31 1.47 -4.15
CA ALA A 152 15.03 2.48 -4.94
C ALA A 152 14.11 3.17 -5.96
N SER A 153 13.22 2.41 -6.64
CA SER A 153 12.25 3.00 -7.57
C SER A 153 11.22 3.89 -6.86
N LYS A 154 10.79 3.52 -5.65
CA LYS A 154 9.90 4.34 -4.83
C LYS A 154 10.58 5.59 -4.31
N ALA A 155 11.83 5.49 -3.81
CA ALA A 155 12.62 6.66 -3.41
C ALA A 155 12.83 7.64 -4.58
N SER A 156 13.09 7.12 -5.79
CA SER A 156 13.22 7.94 -6.99
C SER A 156 11.92 8.66 -7.34
N SER A 157 10.77 7.98 -7.24
CA SER A 157 9.46 8.61 -7.48
C SER A 157 9.10 9.65 -6.43
N ASP A 158 9.47 9.44 -5.14
CA ASP A 158 9.34 10.43 -4.08
C ASP A 158 10.13 11.72 -4.43
N LEU A 159 11.39 11.55 -4.83
CA LEU A 159 12.25 12.67 -5.19
C LEU A 159 11.72 13.43 -6.41
N LEU A 160 11.19 12.73 -7.43
CA LEU A 160 10.51 13.37 -8.56
C LEU A 160 9.30 14.18 -8.09
N ALA A 161 8.40 13.61 -7.30
CA ALA A 161 7.22 14.29 -6.78
C ALA A 161 7.60 15.57 -6.02
N LEU A 162 8.59 15.47 -5.15
CA LEU A 162 9.10 16.61 -4.37
C LEU A 162 9.81 17.65 -5.25
N SER A 163 10.48 17.24 -6.33
CA SER A 163 11.12 18.18 -7.27
C SER A 163 10.07 18.99 -8.04
N TYR A 164 8.96 18.37 -8.47
CA TYR A 164 7.86 19.06 -9.14
C TYR A 164 7.16 20.06 -8.22
N ARG A 165 7.00 19.72 -6.93
CA ARG A 165 6.53 20.66 -5.93
C ARG A 165 7.46 21.90 -5.84
N SER A 166 8.76 21.68 -5.81
CA SER A 166 9.75 22.76 -5.64
C SER A 166 9.94 23.60 -6.92
N THR A 167 10.01 22.93 -8.09
CA THR A 167 10.34 23.58 -9.36
C THR A 167 9.13 24.25 -10.00
N TYR A 168 7.97 23.59 -9.95
CA TYR A 168 6.76 24.03 -10.66
C TYR A 168 5.64 24.48 -9.73
N SER A 169 5.91 24.52 -8.40
CA SER A 169 4.92 24.91 -7.37
C SER A 169 3.65 24.08 -7.41
N LEU A 170 3.74 22.80 -7.81
CA LEU A 170 2.60 21.90 -7.77
C LEU A 170 2.28 21.53 -6.32
N ASP A 171 0.98 21.40 -6.01
CA ASP A 171 0.53 20.95 -4.69
C ASP A 171 0.62 19.41 -4.60
N VAL A 172 1.82 18.93 -4.32
CA VAL A 172 2.13 17.49 -4.18
C VAL A 172 2.62 17.21 -2.78
N THR A 173 2.04 16.21 -2.13
CA THR A 173 2.45 15.68 -0.83
C THR A 173 2.79 14.20 -0.99
N VAL A 174 3.88 13.76 -0.38
CA VAL A 174 4.28 12.34 -0.31
C VAL A 174 3.80 11.77 1.01
N THR A 175 3.19 10.57 0.98
CA THR A 175 2.95 9.79 2.20
C THR A 175 3.79 8.52 2.15
N ARG A 176 4.47 8.18 3.23
CA ARG A 176 5.22 6.94 3.39
C ARG A 176 4.51 6.07 4.42
N CYS A 177 4.27 4.82 4.08
CA CYS A 177 3.53 3.93 4.98
C CYS A 177 4.33 2.67 5.33
N CYS A 178 4.04 2.11 6.50
CA CYS A 178 4.49 0.80 6.93
C CYS A 178 3.71 -0.34 6.23
N ASN A 179 3.91 -1.59 6.66
CA ASN A 179 3.24 -2.74 6.07
C ASN A 179 1.72 -2.66 6.25
N ASN A 180 1.02 -2.66 5.13
CA ASN A 180 -0.45 -2.72 5.14
C ASN A 180 -0.93 -4.16 5.31
N TYR A 181 -2.03 -4.37 6.06
CA TYR A 181 -2.71 -5.65 6.16
C TYR A 181 -4.23 -5.48 6.14
N GLY A 182 -4.95 -6.55 5.80
CA GLY A 182 -6.41 -6.55 5.75
C GLY A 182 -6.98 -7.44 4.65
N PRO A 183 -8.32 -7.52 4.53
CA PRO A 183 -9.01 -8.14 3.40
C PRO A 183 -8.54 -7.57 2.06
N ARG A 184 -8.55 -8.37 0.98
CA ARG A 184 -8.15 -8.01 -0.40
C ARG A 184 -6.65 -7.84 -0.64
N GLN A 185 -5.79 -8.04 0.35
CA GLN A 185 -4.34 -8.04 0.14
C GLN A 185 -3.95 -9.16 -0.84
N ASP A 186 -2.89 -8.94 -1.64
CA ASP A 186 -2.38 -9.94 -2.58
C ASP A 186 -2.01 -11.25 -1.88
N ASN A 187 -2.33 -12.37 -2.52
CA ASN A 187 -2.12 -13.72 -1.99
C ASN A 187 -0.65 -14.08 -1.76
N GLU A 188 0.30 -13.35 -2.36
CA GLU A 188 1.76 -13.56 -2.20
C GLU A 188 2.31 -12.91 -0.92
N LYS A 189 1.56 -12.01 -0.28
CA LYS A 189 1.98 -11.34 0.96
C LYS A 189 1.88 -12.27 2.16
N LEU A 190 2.63 -11.96 3.24
CA LEU A 190 2.82 -12.80 4.41
C LEU A 190 1.48 -13.30 5.00
N ILE A 191 0.61 -12.38 5.42
CA ILE A 191 -0.64 -12.74 6.13
C ILE A 191 -1.57 -13.62 5.26
N PRO A 192 -1.89 -13.27 4.00
CA PRO A 192 -2.67 -14.16 3.12
C PRO A 192 -2.00 -15.50 2.87
N THR A 193 -0.66 -15.54 2.74
CA THR A 193 0.09 -16.80 2.54
C THR A 193 -0.03 -17.71 3.74
N VAL A 194 0.07 -17.19 4.96
CA VAL A 194 -0.11 -17.95 6.21
C VAL A 194 -1.50 -18.58 6.26
N ILE A 195 -2.55 -17.76 6.10
CA ILE A 195 -3.94 -18.23 6.15
C ILE A 195 -4.21 -19.29 5.07
N ARG A 196 -3.77 -19.03 3.83
CA ARG A 196 -3.92 -19.96 2.70
C ARG A 196 -3.23 -21.30 2.97
N SER A 197 -2.03 -21.28 3.53
CA SER A 197 -1.28 -22.48 3.85
C SER A 197 -2.02 -23.35 4.87
N ILE A 198 -2.55 -22.72 5.94
CA ILE A 198 -3.30 -23.41 6.98
C ILE A 198 -4.59 -24.04 6.39
N VAL A 199 -5.39 -23.24 5.68
CA VAL A 199 -6.65 -23.73 5.07
C VAL A 199 -6.41 -24.86 4.06
N ALA A 200 -5.26 -24.81 3.34
CA ALA A 200 -4.86 -25.88 2.40
C ALA A 200 -4.21 -27.09 3.08
N GLY A 201 -4.03 -27.11 4.41
CA GLY A 201 -3.32 -28.17 5.13
C GLY A 201 -1.83 -28.25 4.81
N LYS A 202 -1.21 -27.17 4.31
CA LYS A 202 0.20 -27.10 3.93
C LYS A 202 1.02 -26.42 5.02
N HIS A 203 2.35 -26.61 4.99
CA HIS A 203 3.25 -25.85 5.84
C HIS A 203 3.32 -24.38 5.40
N ILE A 204 3.46 -23.50 6.38
CA ILE A 204 3.70 -22.06 6.18
C ILE A 204 5.18 -21.88 5.87
N PRO A 205 5.56 -21.33 4.70
CA PRO A 205 6.95 -21.02 4.41
C PRO A 205 7.40 -19.81 5.25
N MET A 206 8.47 -19.97 6.04
CA MET A 206 9.07 -18.92 6.83
C MET A 206 10.48 -18.62 6.31
N TYR A 207 10.70 -17.42 5.80
CA TYR A 207 12.02 -16.96 5.38
C TYR A 207 12.97 -16.85 6.57
N GLY A 208 14.17 -17.47 6.44
CA GLY A 208 15.20 -17.47 7.46
C GLY A 208 14.69 -17.96 8.82
N ASN A 209 14.84 -17.16 9.86
CA ASN A 209 14.43 -17.47 11.23
C ASN A 209 13.14 -16.73 11.68
N GLY A 210 12.52 -15.97 10.82
CA GLY A 210 11.27 -15.24 11.10
C GLY A 210 11.40 -14.05 12.06
N LYS A 211 12.61 -13.62 12.41
CA LYS A 211 12.86 -12.51 13.35
C LYS A 211 12.86 -11.12 12.74
N ASN A 212 12.56 -11.01 11.45
CA ASN A 212 12.39 -9.72 10.80
C ASN A 212 11.17 -9.01 11.37
N ILE A 213 11.36 -7.78 11.84
CA ILE A 213 10.33 -6.98 12.51
C ILE A 213 9.70 -6.02 11.50
N ARG A 214 8.37 -5.94 11.54
CA ARG A 214 7.58 -5.02 10.73
C ARG A 214 6.56 -4.30 11.58
N GLU A 215 6.26 -3.09 11.18
CA GLU A 215 5.13 -2.33 11.70
C GLU A 215 3.93 -2.51 10.79
N TRP A 216 2.71 -2.52 11.34
CA TRP A 216 1.51 -2.91 10.62
C TRP A 216 0.40 -1.89 10.75
N ILE A 217 -0.16 -1.45 9.61
CA ILE A 217 -1.33 -0.58 9.53
C ILE A 217 -2.49 -1.28 8.82
N TYR A 218 -3.71 -1.16 9.36
CA TYR A 218 -4.90 -1.70 8.72
C TYR A 218 -5.24 -0.89 7.46
N ALA A 219 -5.48 -1.56 6.33
CA ALA A 219 -5.57 -0.90 5.03
C ALA A 219 -6.70 0.13 4.91
N GLU A 220 -7.82 -0.08 5.63
CA GLU A 220 -8.90 0.90 5.69
C GLU A 220 -8.45 2.16 6.44
N ASP A 221 -7.70 2.03 7.53
CA ASP A 221 -7.18 3.18 8.28
C ASP A 221 -6.14 3.95 7.47
N HIS A 222 -5.28 3.23 6.74
CA HIS A 222 -4.36 3.88 5.81
C HIS A 222 -5.09 4.66 4.73
N ALA A 223 -6.16 4.11 4.14
CA ALA A 223 -6.96 4.82 3.15
C ALA A 223 -7.60 6.10 3.72
N LYS A 224 -8.15 6.04 4.94
CA LYS A 224 -8.68 7.21 5.65
C LYS A 224 -7.60 8.26 5.88
N ALA A 225 -6.41 7.84 6.30
CA ALA A 225 -5.28 8.73 6.52
C ALA A 225 -4.82 9.43 5.23
N ILE A 226 -4.72 8.70 4.11
CA ILE A 226 -4.41 9.27 2.78
C ILE A 226 -5.43 10.36 2.40
N ILE A 227 -6.72 10.10 2.59
CA ILE A 227 -7.80 11.05 2.25
C ILE A 227 -7.76 12.25 3.18
N TYR A 228 -7.49 12.04 4.46
CA TYR A 228 -7.33 13.14 5.39
C TYR A 228 -6.14 14.04 5.00
N VAL A 229 -4.98 13.46 4.68
CA VAL A 229 -3.83 14.21 4.16
C VAL A 229 -4.20 14.97 2.90
N LEU A 230 -4.92 14.33 1.97
CA LEU A 230 -5.35 14.97 0.72
C LEU A 230 -6.20 16.20 0.95
N HIS A 231 -7.14 16.18 1.90
CA HIS A 231 -8.11 17.26 2.08
C HIS A 231 -7.68 18.32 3.11
N HIS A 232 -6.85 17.94 4.09
CA HIS A 232 -6.60 18.79 5.26
C HIS A 232 -5.14 19.19 5.46
N LEU A 233 -4.17 18.44 4.91
CA LEU A 233 -2.75 18.63 5.21
C LEU A 233 -1.94 18.93 3.96
N SER A 234 -1.69 20.22 3.66
CA SER A 234 -0.85 20.66 2.53
C SER A 234 0.48 21.29 2.93
N GLN A 235 0.68 21.50 4.22
CA GLN A 235 1.81 22.32 4.71
C GLN A 235 3.14 21.57 4.58
N GLN A 236 3.15 20.29 4.93
CA GLN A 236 4.35 19.48 4.87
C GLN A 236 4.51 18.80 3.51
N ARG A 237 5.75 18.45 3.21
CA ARG A 237 6.12 17.78 1.96
C ARG A 237 5.94 16.27 2.04
N ILE A 238 6.12 15.72 3.23
CA ILE A 238 6.13 14.29 3.52
C ILE A 238 5.38 14.06 4.82
N TYR A 239 4.60 12.99 4.88
CA TYR A 239 3.98 12.46 6.10
C TYR A 239 4.22 10.96 6.22
N ASN A 240 4.66 10.52 7.39
CA ASN A 240 4.71 9.10 7.72
C ASN A 240 3.36 8.63 8.25
N LEU A 241 2.80 7.57 7.64
CA LEU A 241 1.55 6.94 8.04
C LEU A 241 1.85 5.51 8.48
N TYR A 242 1.66 5.21 9.77
CA TYR A 242 2.13 3.96 10.36
C TYR A 242 1.15 3.41 11.39
N GLY A 243 1.38 2.16 11.80
CA GLY A 243 0.64 1.51 12.87
C GLY A 243 1.27 1.73 14.25
N THR A 244 0.87 0.94 15.25
CA THR A 244 1.47 1.02 16.58
C THR A 244 2.16 -0.27 17.01
N GLU A 245 2.02 -1.32 16.23
CA GLU A 245 2.50 -2.65 16.59
C GLU A 245 3.70 -3.04 15.75
N GLU A 246 4.89 -3.04 16.37
CA GLU A 246 6.08 -3.67 15.80
C GLU A 246 6.07 -5.15 16.16
N ILE A 247 5.96 -6.03 15.17
CA ILE A 247 5.82 -7.47 15.39
C ILE A 247 6.76 -8.22 14.45
N ASP A 248 7.49 -9.24 14.96
CA ASP A 248 8.28 -10.11 14.12
C ASP A 248 7.40 -11.10 13.34
N ASN A 249 7.94 -11.58 12.21
CA ASN A 249 7.19 -12.44 11.29
C ASN A 249 6.74 -13.74 11.96
N LEU A 250 7.55 -14.34 12.85
CA LEU A 250 7.21 -15.56 13.56
C LEU A 250 6.00 -15.33 14.49
N LYS A 251 5.98 -14.21 15.21
CA LYS A 251 4.87 -13.84 16.10
C LYS A 251 3.60 -13.55 15.32
N ILE A 252 3.69 -12.89 14.14
CA ILE A 252 2.53 -12.72 13.24
C ILE A 252 1.95 -14.07 12.82
N MET A 253 2.82 -15.01 12.39
CA MET A 253 2.37 -16.35 12.03
C MET A 253 1.65 -17.03 13.20
N GLN A 254 2.19 -16.95 14.41
CA GLN A 254 1.58 -17.54 15.60
C GLN A 254 0.22 -16.92 15.93
N ILE A 255 0.10 -15.59 15.89
CA ILE A 255 -1.18 -14.88 16.11
C ILE A 255 -2.25 -15.38 15.13
N ILE A 256 -1.89 -15.58 13.86
CA ILE A 256 -2.83 -16.06 12.84
C ILE A 256 -3.20 -17.52 13.07
N ILE A 257 -2.24 -18.37 13.45
CA ILE A 257 -2.48 -19.77 13.80
C ILE A 257 -3.48 -19.85 14.95
N ASP A 258 -3.21 -19.13 16.05
CA ASP A 258 -4.06 -19.12 17.25
C ASP A 258 -5.49 -18.65 16.93
N GLU A 259 -5.62 -17.59 16.11
CA GLU A 259 -6.91 -17.06 15.68
C GLU A 259 -7.69 -18.07 14.83
N ILE A 260 -7.02 -18.78 13.91
CA ILE A 260 -7.65 -19.81 13.08
C ILE A 260 -8.03 -21.02 13.91
N GLU A 261 -7.15 -21.54 14.78
CA GLU A 261 -7.46 -22.69 15.64
C GLU A 261 -8.65 -22.42 16.56
N SER A 262 -8.76 -21.17 17.06
CA SER A 262 -9.85 -20.75 17.92
C SER A 262 -11.20 -20.67 17.20
N LYS A 263 -11.22 -20.15 15.96
CA LYS A 263 -12.48 -19.89 15.23
C LYS A 263 -12.88 -20.98 14.25
N TYR A 264 -11.90 -21.74 13.78
CA TYR A 264 -12.04 -22.75 12.71
C TYR A 264 -11.26 -24.01 13.09
N PRO A 265 -11.70 -24.74 14.15
CA PRO A 265 -10.98 -25.91 14.69
C PRO A 265 -10.76 -27.03 13.65
N GLU A 266 -11.55 -27.06 12.57
CA GLU A 266 -11.39 -28.00 11.46
C GLU A 266 -10.07 -27.83 10.68
N TYR A 267 -9.38 -26.69 10.83
CA TYR A 267 -8.05 -26.46 10.23
C TYR A 267 -6.90 -26.72 11.20
N LYS A 268 -7.20 -27.14 12.43
CA LYS A 268 -6.17 -27.46 13.40
C LYS A 268 -5.36 -28.68 12.95
N ARG A 269 -4.01 -28.53 13.05
CA ARG A 269 -3.11 -29.64 12.74
C ARG A 269 -2.85 -30.49 13.99
N GLU A 270 -3.01 -31.80 13.87
CA GLU A 270 -2.74 -32.75 14.96
C GLU A 270 -1.25 -32.78 15.36
N ASP A 271 -0.34 -32.60 14.37
CA ASP A 271 1.11 -32.58 14.60
C ASP A 271 1.63 -31.24 15.17
N GLY A 272 0.82 -30.20 15.18
CA GLY A 272 1.22 -28.82 15.60
C GLY A 272 2.31 -28.19 14.74
N LEU A 273 2.76 -28.84 13.67
CA LEU A 273 3.89 -28.41 12.85
C LEU A 273 3.41 -27.54 11.67
N TYR A 274 3.07 -26.29 11.95
CA TYR A 274 2.59 -25.34 10.92
C TYR A 274 3.72 -24.74 10.09
N ILE A 275 4.85 -24.39 10.70
CA ILE A 275 5.89 -23.55 10.10
C ILE A 275 7.04 -24.40 9.59
N LYS A 276 7.47 -24.12 8.33
CA LYS A 276 8.67 -24.71 7.73
C LYS A 276 9.62 -23.59 7.30
N SER A 277 10.83 -23.56 7.84
CA SER A 277 11.86 -22.62 7.40
C SER A 277 12.26 -22.88 5.95
N VAL A 278 12.43 -21.81 5.19
CA VAL A 278 12.95 -21.80 3.82
C VAL A 278 14.14 -20.87 3.73
N GLU A 279 14.88 -20.91 2.62
CA GLU A 279 16.00 -20.02 2.37
C GLU A 279 15.55 -18.55 2.45
N ASP A 280 16.37 -17.71 3.09
CA ASP A 280 16.05 -16.30 3.23
C ASP A 280 16.25 -15.56 1.90
N ARG A 281 15.50 -14.48 1.69
CA ARG A 281 15.60 -13.69 0.48
C ARG A 281 16.81 -12.75 0.53
N LEU A 282 17.35 -12.44 -0.64
CA LEU A 282 18.46 -11.49 -0.79
C LEU A 282 18.03 -10.09 -0.31
N GLY A 283 18.90 -9.44 0.47
CA GLY A 283 18.64 -8.08 0.95
C GLY A 283 17.46 -7.96 1.92
N HIS A 284 17.15 -9.03 2.67
CA HIS A 284 16.04 -9.01 3.63
C HIS A 284 16.33 -8.08 4.81
N ASP A 285 15.69 -6.93 4.82
CA ASP A 285 15.85 -5.94 5.89
C ASP A 285 15.34 -6.47 7.23
N PHE A 286 16.09 -6.16 8.29
CA PHE A 286 15.82 -6.72 9.63
C PHE A 286 14.62 -6.07 10.30
N ARG A 287 14.56 -4.72 10.36
CA ARG A 287 13.49 -4.00 11.05
C ARG A 287 13.08 -2.74 10.30
N TYR A 288 11.76 -2.52 10.25
CA TYR A 288 11.15 -1.25 9.90
C TYR A 288 10.29 -0.77 11.06
N ALA A 289 10.45 0.49 11.42
CA ALA A 289 9.62 1.18 12.37
C ALA A 289 9.58 2.66 12.01
N MET A 290 8.44 3.29 12.16
CA MET A 290 8.25 4.70 11.83
C MET A 290 7.79 5.51 13.03
N ALA A 291 8.13 6.78 13.00
CA ALA A 291 7.61 7.83 13.84
C ALA A 291 7.30 9.04 12.95
N THR A 292 6.64 10.03 13.49
CA THR A 292 6.40 11.29 12.80
C THR A 292 6.88 12.48 13.63
N VAL A 293 7.38 13.50 12.95
CA VAL A 293 7.64 14.82 13.55
C VAL A 293 6.44 15.77 13.40
N HIS A 294 5.33 15.26 12.87
CA HIS A 294 4.13 16.02 12.56
C HIS A 294 2.94 15.55 13.41
N ASP A 295 2.61 16.30 14.46
CA ASP A 295 1.55 15.93 15.41
C ASP A 295 0.16 15.81 14.76
N GLU A 296 -0.07 16.55 13.67
CA GLU A 296 -1.35 16.56 12.97
C GLU A 296 -1.76 15.22 12.34
N VAL A 297 -0.82 14.29 12.11
CA VAL A 297 -1.13 12.94 11.59
C VAL A 297 -1.26 11.88 12.69
N GLN A 298 -0.85 12.15 13.92
CA GLN A 298 -0.91 11.17 15.01
C GLN A 298 -2.33 10.61 15.26
N PRO A 299 -3.41 11.42 15.20
CA PRO A 299 -4.76 10.90 15.39
C PRO A 299 -5.23 9.94 14.29
N LEU A 300 -4.53 9.89 13.16
CA LEU A 300 -4.87 9.00 12.02
C LEU A 300 -4.34 7.59 12.20
N HIS A 301 -3.39 7.40 13.13
CA HIS A 301 -2.80 6.12 13.41
C HIS A 301 -3.74 5.30 14.30
N ASN A 302 -3.96 4.03 13.97
CA ASN A 302 -4.72 3.05 14.79
C ASN A 302 -6.17 3.39 15.13
N GLN A 303 -7.01 3.49 14.15
CA GLN A 303 -8.46 3.44 14.37
C GLN A 303 -8.94 1.99 14.57
N CYS A 304 -8.33 1.03 13.88
CA CYS A 304 -8.60 -0.39 14.04
C CYS A 304 -7.55 -1.04 14.98
N ASN A 305 -8.00 -1.62 16.08
CA ASN A 305 -7.14 -2.43 16.93
C ASN A 305 -6.55 -3.60 16.11
N PHE A 306 -5.25 -3.90 16.30
CA PHE A 306 -4.54 -4.92 15.53
C PHE A 306 -5.21 -6.30 15.61
N LYS A 307 -5.65 -6.72 16.79
CA LYS A 307 -6.35 -8.01 16.99
C LYS A 307 -7.64 -8.08 16.20
N ASP A 308 -8.43 -7.01 16.20
CA ASP A 308 -9.69 -6.94 15.44
C ASP A 308 -9.44 -6.93 13.94
N GLY A 309 -8.40 -6.24 13.48
CA GLY A 309 -7.98 -6.22 12.09
C GLY A 309 -7.53 -7.59 11.60
N ILE A 310 -6.73 -8.31 12.39
CA ILE A 310 -6.33 -9.70 12.09
C ILE A 310 -7.54 -10.62 12.04
N SER A 311 -8.44 -10.51 13.00
CA SER A 311 -9.67 -11.32 13.04
C SER A 311 -10.52 -11.15 11.78
N LYS A 312 -10.78 -9.91 11.35
CA LYS A 312 -11.48 -9.60 10.09
C LYS A 312 -10.74 -10.15 8.85
N THR A 313 -9.41 -10.07 8.87
CA THR A 313 -8.57 -10.56 7.78
C THR A 313 -8.61 -12.08 7.67
N VAL A 314 -8.48 -12.78 8.80
CA VAL A 314 -8.60 -14.24 8.88
C VAL A 314 -9.97 -14.69 8.37
N GLU A 315 -11.05 -14.10 8.87
CA GLU A 315 -12.41 -14.45 8.44
C GLU A 315 -12.60 -14.30 6.92
N TYR A 316 -12.11 -13.20 6.34
CA TYR A 316 -12.19 -12.95 4.90
C TYR A 316 -11.46 -14.03 4.09
N TYR A 317 -10.22 -14.37 4.47
CA TYR A 317 -9.42 -15.31 3.69
C TYR A 317 -9.81 -16.76 3.93
N VAL A 318 -10.22 -17.14 5.13
CA VAL A 318 -10.77 -18.49 5.38
C VAL A 318 -11.99 -18.71 4.48
N LYS A 319 -12.96 -17.79 4.46
CA LYS A 319 -14.12 -17.87 3.54
C LYS A 319 -13.69 -17.96 2.07
N LYS A 320 -12.74 -17.11 1.64
CA LYS A 320 -12.25 -17.08 0.26
C LYS A 320 -11.58 -18.38 -0.17
N TYR A 321 -10.80 -19.00 0.72
CA TYR A 321 -10.04 -20.21 0.38
C TYR A 321 -10.82 -21.49 0.61
N ALA A 322 -11.80 -21.52 1.53
CA ALA A 322 -12.67 -22.66 1.75
C ALA A 322 -13.59 -22.95 0.54
N VAL A 323 -14.05 -21.93 -0.18
CA VAL A 323 -14.91 -22.08 -1.38
C VAL A 323 -14.16 -22.70 -2.56
N ASN A 324 -12.82 -22.68 -2.56
CA ASN A 324 -12.00 -23.22 -3.65
C ASN A 324 -11.44 -24.64 -3.33
N LYS A 325 -11.95 -25.32 -2.30
CA LYS A 325 -11.77 -26.73 -2.01
C LYS A 325 -12.95 -27.52 -2.59
#